data_30116af4f5d37e364c115f7826cb3466
#
_entry.id   30116af4f5d37e364c115f7826cb3466
#
_cell.length_a   1.000
_cell.length_b   1.000
_cell.length_c   1.000
_cell.angle_alpha   90.00
_cell.angle_beta   90.00
_cell.angle_gamma   90.00
#
_symmetry.space_group_name_H-M   'P 1'
#
loop_
_entity.id
_entity.type
_entity.pdbx_description
1 polymer ?
#
loop_
_entity_poly.entity_id
_entity_poly.type
_entity_poly.pdbx_seq_one_letter_code
_entity_poly.pdbx_strand_id
1 'polypeptide(L)'
;MSFKWDFEPPPESTLGDREVTLESNHLKSKRIALLVTGSIAAMKAPLIARTLRRQGAEVVAFVSPEALRYTTIDALEWSTINPVITKLTANAEHLSDDYPFGAYLVAPATYNTINKMSLGIADGVITSTLG
;
A
#
# COMPACT_ATOMS: atom_id res chain seq x y z
N MET A 1 -36.23 -12.40 16.48
CA MET A 1 -35.43 -11.23 16.87
C MET A 1 -35.77 -10.12 15.92
N SER A 2 -36.29 -9.00 16.42
CA SER A 2 -36.52 -7.84 15.58
C SER A 2 -35.27 -6.97 15.54
N PHE A 3 -34.89 -6.61 14.34
CA PHE A 3 -33.75 -5.73 14.11
C PHE A 3 -34.25 -4.30 13.98
N LYS A 4 -33.73 -3.38 14.78
CA LYS A 4 -34.04 -1.96 14.68
C LYS A 4 -32.83 -1.20 14.20
N TRP A 5 -33.03 -0.40 13.17
CA TRP A 5 -32.01 0.54 12.72
C TRP A 5 -31.97 1.74 13.66
N ASP A 6 -30.77 2.11 14.03
CA ASP A 6 -30.50 3.34 14.71
C ASP A 6 -30.20 4.40 13.64
N PHE A 7 -31.07 5.39 13.51
CA PHE A 7 -30.93 6.46 12.54
C PHE A 7 -30.24 7.70 13.12
N GLU A 8 -29.73 7.61 14.34
CA GLU A 8 -28.98 8.72 14.89
C GLU A 8 -27.61 8.82 14.21
N PRO A 9 -27.10 10.03 13.93
CA PRO A 9 -25.77 10.16 13.36
C PRO A 9 -24.74 9.63 14.33
N PRO A 10 -23.62 9.05 13.81
CA PRO A 10 -22.53 8.60 14.66
C PRO A 10 -21.94 9.79 15.41
N PRO A 11 -21.33 9.57 16.58
CA PRO A 11 -20.66 10.64 17.31
C PRO A 11 -19.57 11.26 16.44
N GLU A 12 -19.37 12.57 16.59
CA GLU A 12 -18.33 13.28 15.86
C GLU A 12 -16.97 12.69 16.19
N SER A 13 -16.17 12.48 15.14
CA SER A 13 -14.79 12.04 15.25
C SER A 13 -13.86 13.19 14.91
N THR A 14 -12.77 13.30 15.65
CA THR A 14 -11.69 14.23 15.33
C THR A 14 -10.82 13.73 14.19
N LEU A 15 -10.96 12.45 13.81
CA LEU A 15 -10.21 11.86 12.72
C LEU A 15 -10.94 12.08 11.40
N GLY A 16 -10.20 12.47 10.37
CA GLY A 16 -10.69 12.48 9.01
C GLY A 16 -10.89 11.06 8.47
N ASP A 17 -11.57 10.96 7.34
CA ASP A 17 -11.89 9.68 6.71
C ASP A 17 -10.67 8.82 6.41
N ARG A 18 -9.55 9.46 6.05
CA ARG A 18 -8.30 8.76 5.71
C ARG A 18 -7.37 8.50 6.88
N GLU A 19 -7.62 9.15 8.01
CA GLU A 19 -6.76 9.04 9.16
C GLU A 19 -6.95 7.70 9.88
N VAL A 20 -5.91 7.28 10.58
CA VAL A 20 -5.92 6.07 11.39
C VAL A 20 -5.56 6.41 12.84
N THR A 21 -6.12 5.67 13.77
CA THR A 21 -5.70 5.76 15.17
C THR A 21 -4.38 5.02 15.34
N LEU A 22 -3.37 5.70 15.89
CA LEU A 22 -2.08 5.07 16.16
C LEU A 22 -2.24 4.02 17.25
N GLU A 23 -1.83 2.80 16.94
CA GLU A 23 -1.80 1.69 17.89
C GLU A 23 -0.42 1.53 18.52
N SER A 24 0.62 1.97 17.82
CA SER A 24 1.99 1.96 18.30
C SER A 24 2.86 2.94 17.52
N ASN A 25 4.11 3.11 17.97
CA ASN A 25 5.13 3.90 17.29
C ASN A 25 6.27 3.05 16.74
N HIS A 26 6.06 1.73 16.61
CA HIS A 26 7.12 0.80 16.18
C HIS A 26 7.70 1.16 14.81
N LEU A 27 6.89 1.72 13.92
CA LEU A 27 7.32 2.10 12.57
C LEU A 27 7.37 3.62 12.36
N LYS A 28 7.37 4.38 13.46
CA LYS A 28 7.47 5.84 13.38
C LYS A 28 8.72 6.24 12.61
N SER A 29 8.57 7.19 11.70
CA SER A 29 9.62 7.68 10.80
C SER A 29 10.12 6.65 9.80
N LYS A 30 9.45 5.49 9.67
CA LYS A 30 9.74 4.51 8.64
C LYS A 30 8.88 4.77 7.42
N ARG A 31 9.51 4.74 6.26
CA ARG A 31 8.84 4.84 4.97
C ARG A 31 8.85 3.48 4.31
N ILE A 32 7.67 2.94 4.03
CA ILE A 32 7.53 1.57 3.51
C ILE A 32 6.95 1.62 2.10
N ALA A 33 7.63 0.97 1.17
CA ALA A 33 7.10 0.72 -0.17
C ALA A 33 6.26 -0.56 -0.13
N LEU A 34 4.96 -0.44 -0.34
CA LEU A 34 4.04 -1.57 -0.44
C LEU A 34 3.90 -1.96 -1.92
N LEU A 35 4.46 -3.11 -2.26
CA LEU A 35 4.51 -3.60 -3.64
C LEU A 35 3.37 -4.57 -3.87
N VAL A 36 2.34 -4.13 -4.60
CA VAL A 36 1.10 -4.88 -4.77
C VAL A 36 1.11 -5.62 -6.11
N THR A 37 1.14 -6.93 -6.05
CA THR A 37 1.17 -7.81 -7.22
C THR A 37 -0.18 -8.45 -7.52
N GLY A 38 -0.34 -9.03 -8.71
CA GLY A 38 -1.61 -9.50 -9.22
C GLY A 38 -2.03 -10.85 -8.67
N SER A 39 -2.82 -10.83 -7.61
CA SER A 39 -3.57 -12.00 -7.14
C SER A 39 -4.83 -11.51 -6.44
N ILE A 40 -5.79 -12.40 -6.23
CA ILE A 40 -7.04 -12.03 -5.54
C ILE A 40 -6.75 -11.45 -4.14
N ALA A 41 -5.68 -11.87 -3.50
CA ALA A 41 -5.28 -11.33 -2.20
C ALA A 41 -4.87 -9.85 -2.26
N ALA A 42 -4.65 -9.29 -3.45
CA ALA A 42 -4.37 -7.87 -3.63
C ALA A 42 -5.53 -6.99 -3.14
N MET A 43 -6.75 -7.52 -3.09
CA MET A 43 -7.90 -6.81 -2.52
C MET A 43 -7.73 -6.46 -1.04
N LYS A 44 -6.80 -7.11 -0.34
CA LYS A 44 -6.47 -6.81 1.05
C LYS A 44 -5.36 -5.77 1.21
N ALA A 45 -4.73 -5.34 0.12
CA ALA A 45 -3.62 -4.38 0.19
C ALA A 45 -4.00 -3.07 0.89
N PRO A 46 -5.18 -2.47 0.67
CA PRO A 46 -5.57 -1.27 1.42
C PRO A 46 -5.61 -1.50 2.93
N LEU A 47 -6.06 -2.66 3.39
CA LEU A 47 -6.09 -3.01 4.81
C LEU A 47 -4.67 -3.16 5.38
N ILE A 48 -3.76 -3.74 4.61
CA ILE A 48 -2.35 -3.85 4.99
C ILE A 48 -1.73 -2.47 5.14
N ALA A 49 -1.99 -1.57 4.18
CA ALA A 49 -1.50 -0.20 4.23
C ALA A 49 -1.98 0.52 5.50
N ARG A 50 -3.26 0.40 5.83
CA ARG A 50 -3.81 1.01 7.04
C ARG A 50 -3.21 0.42 8.31
N THR A 51 -2.98 -0.89 8.34
CA THR A 51 -2.33 -1.56 9.47
C THR A 51 -0.92 -1.02 9.69
N LEU A 52 -0.15 -0.85 8.63
CA LEU A 52 1.20 -0.26 8.71
C LEU A 52 1.14 1.18 9.22
N ARG A 53 0.19 1.97 8.74
CA ARG A 53 0.01 3.35 9.20
C ARG A 53 -0.37 3.43 10.68
N ARG A 54 -1.15 2.47 11.19
CA ARG A 54 -1.47 2.40 12.62
C ARG A 54 -0.24 2.16 13.49
N GLN A 55 0.83 1.63 12.91
CA GLN A 55 2.11 1.46 13.58
C GLN A 55 3.04 2.67 13.39
N GLY A 56 2.56 3.70 12.73
CA GLY A 56 3.29 4.95 12.54
C GLY A 56 4.01 5.07 11.20
N ALA A 57 3.94 4.07 10.33
CA ALA A 57 4.64 4.10 9.04
C ALA A 57 4.00 5.09 8.05
N GLU A 58 4.84 5.66 7.19
CA GLU A 58 4.41 6.25 5.93
C GLU A 58 4.46 5.16 4.86
N VAL A 59 3.37 5.01 4.11
CA VAL A 59 3.25 3.94 3.11
C VAL A 59 3.03 4.54 1.74
N VAL A 60 3.80 4.05 0.76
CA VAL A 60 3.62 4.37 -0.66
C VAL A 60 3.37 3.06 -1.39
N ALA A 61 2.29 2.98 -2.15
CA ALA A 61 1.94 1.77 -2.90
C ALA A 61 2.50 1.84 -4.32
N PHE A 62 3.12 0.75 -4.73
CA PHE A 62 3.53 0.47 -6.11
C PHE A 62 2.66 -0.69 -6.58
N VAL A 63 1.90 -0.51 -7.66
CA VAL A 63 0.93 -1.51 -8.08
C VAL A 63 1.21 -1.97 -9.50
N SER A 64 1.19 -3.30 -9.70
CA SER A 64 1.28 -3.87 -11.03
C SER A 64 -0.06 -3.73 -11.77
N PRO A 65 -0.07 -3.70 -13.12
CA PRO A 65 -1.32 -3.65 -13.87
C PRO A 65 -2.29 -4.79 -13.54
N GLU A 66 -1.76 -5.97 -13.29
CA GLU A 66 -2.55 -7.16 -12.95
C GLU A 66 -3.27 -7.02 -11.60
N ALA A 67 -2.65 -6.33 -10.65
CA ALA A 67 -3.25 -6.10 -9.35
C ALA A 67 -4.51 -5.22 -9.43
N LEU A 68 -4.61 -4.39 -10.45
CA LEU A 68 -5.77 -3.51 -10.64
C LEU A 68 -7.05 -4.26 -11.02
N ARG A 69 -6.97 -5.55 -11.25
CA ARG A 69 -8.15 -6.43 -11.37
C ARG A 69 -8.81 -6.71 -10.02
N TYR A 70 -8.08 -6.56 -8.92
CA TYR A 70 -8.50 -7.00 -7.58
C TYR A 70 -8.55 -5.85 -6.57
N THR A 71 -7.88 -4.75 -6.85
CA THR A 71 -7.88 -3.55 -6.04
C THR A 71 -7.92 -2.33 -6.96
N THR A 72 -8.04 -1.14 -6.40
CA THR A 72 -8.10 0.08 -7.20
C THR A 72 -7.05 1.08 -6.76
N ILE A 73 -6.69 1.96 -7.68
CA ILE A 73 -5.79 3.08 -7.36
C ILE A 73 -6.42 3.95 -6.27
N ASP A 74 -7.71 4.24 -6.38
CA ASP A 74 -8.42 5.08 -5.40
C ASP A 74 -8.39 4.48 -4.00
N ALA A 75 -8.62 3.17 -3.88
CA ALA A 75 -8.57 2.49 -2.59
C ALA A 75 -7.16 2.55 -1.97
N LEU A 76 -6.12 2.41 -2.80
CA LEU A 76 -4.74 2.49 -2.34
C LEU A 76 -4.34 3.91 -1.97
N GLU A 77 -4.77 4.92 -2.73
CA GLU A 77 -4.54 6.32 -2.38
C GLU A 77 -5.24 6.69 -1.07
N TRP A 78 -6.47 6.24 -0.90
CA TRP A 78 -7.22 6.45 0.33
C TRP A 78 -6.51 5.82 1.53
N SER A 79 -6.03 4.59 1.37
CA SER A 79 -5.43 3.83 2.48
C SER A 79 -4.01 4.27 2.83
N THR A 80 -3.26 4.83 1.88
CA THR A 80 -1.87 5.27 2.09
C THR A 80 -1.74 6.77 2.32
N ILE A 81 -2.72 7.56 1.89
CA ILE A 81 -2.67 9.04 1.82
C ILE A 81 -1.52 9.51 0.93
N ASN A 82 -1.12 8.71 -0.02
CA ASN A 82 -0.06 9.04 -0.97
C ASN A 82 -0.51 8.66 -2.39
N PRO A 83 0.02 9.35 -3.41
CA PRO A 83 -0.20 8.91 -4.78
C PRO A 83 0.32 7.48 -4.99
N VAL A 84 -0.41 6.72 -5.77
CA VAL A 84 -0.04 5.33 -6.10
C VAL A 84 0.86 5.36 -7.34
N ILE A 85 1.93 4.60 -7.28
CA ILE A 85 2.90 4.52 -8.39
C ILE A 85 2.58 3.29 -9.23
N THR A 86 2.21 3.53 -10.49
CA THR A 86 1.86 2.46 -11.44
C THR A 86 2.97 2.19 -12.45
N LYS A 87 3.88 3.13 -12.60
CA LYS A 87 5.07 3.00 -13.45
C LYS A 87 6.13 3.98 -12.96
N LEU A 88 7.38 3.65 -13.22
CA LEU A 88 8.48 4.54 -12.87
C LEU A 88 8.56 5.68 -13.88
N THR A 89 8.78 6.87 -13.35
CA THR A 89 8.95 8.09 -14.14
C THR A 89 10.43 8.52 -14.13
N ALA A 90 10.72 9.65 -14.79
CA ALA A 90 12.05 10.24 -14.77
C ALA A 90 12.51 10.63 -13.36
N ASN A 91 11.59 10.74 -12.40
CA ASN A 91 11.92 11.04 -11.00
C ASN A 91 12.50 9.84 -10.25
N ALA A 92 12.42 8.63 -10.82
CA ALA A 92 12.94 7.40 -10.24
C ALA A 92 12.54 7.27 -8.75
N GLU A 93 11.23 7.22 -8.48
CA GLU A 93 10.64 7.32 -7.14
C GLU A 93 11.20 6.31 -6.15
N HIS A 94 11.62 5.14 -6.62
CA HIS A 94 12.21 4.10 -5.77
C HIS A 94 13.69 4.33 -5.45
N LEU A 95 14.33 5.29 -6.11
CA LEU A 95 15.74 5.61 -5.95
C LEU A 95 15.96 7.00 -5.33
N SER A 96 14.93 7.63 -4.81
CA SER A 96 15.04 8.97 -4.22
C SER A 96 15.95 8.95 -2.99
N ASP A 97 17.11 9.58 -3.11
CA ASP A 97 18.08 9.72 -2.01
C ASP A 97 17.59 10.71 -0.95
N ASP A 98 16.76 11.68 -1.35
CA ASP A 98 16.23 12.69 -0.44
C ASP A 98 15.19 12.10 0.51
N TYR A 99 14.54 10.99 0.11
CA TYR A 99 13.45 10.39 0.88
C TYR A 99 13.44 8.88 0.68
N PRO A 100 14.46 8.16 1.18
CA PRO A 100 14.58 6.72 0.94
C PRO A 100 13.52 5.92 1.67
N PHE A 101 13.19 4.74 1.13
CA PHE A 101 12.34 3.77 1.82
C PHE A 101 13.15 3.00 2.85
N GLY A 102 12.56 2.80 4.04
CA GLY A 102 13.17 1.98 5.09
C GLY A 102 12.94 0.49 4.89
N ALA A 103 11.90 0.10 4.14
CA ALA A 103 11.57 -1.29 3.86
C ALA A 103 10.72 -1.42 2.62
N TYR A 104 10.78 -2.60 2.01
CA TYR A 104 9.93 -2.99 0.88
C TYR A 104 9.12 -4.21 1.29
N LEU A 105 7.80 -4.14 1.16
CA LEU A 105 6.89 -5.24 1.48
C LEU A 105 6.16 -5.67 0.22
N VAL A 106 6.38 -6.88 -0.23
CA VAL A 106 5.65 -7.46 -1.37
C VAL A 106 4.43 -8.19 -0.84
N ALA A 107 3.23 -7.67 -1.10
CA ALA A 107 1.98 -8.21 -0.54
C ALA A 107 0.81 -8.02 -1.52
N PRO A 108 0.31 -9.04 -2.17
CA PRO A 108 0.81 -10.41 -2.18
C PRO A 108 1.98 -10.61 -3.16
N ALA A 109 2.80 -11.63 -2.94
CA ALA A 109 3.82 -12.04 -3.88
C ALA A 109 3.31 -13.20 -4.74
N THR A 110 3.41 -13.04 -6.07
CA THR A 110 3.06 -14.10 -7.01
C THR A 110 4.30 -14.92 -7.38
N TYR A 111 4.12 -16.16 -7.83
CA TYR A 111 5.24 -16.97 -8.33
C TYR A 111 6.01 -16.28 -9.45
N ASN A 112 5.29 -15.63 -10.35
CA ASN A 112 5.93 -14.90 -11.46
C ASN A 112 6.83 -13.77 -10.92
N THR A 113 6.38 -13.00 -9.97
CA THR A 113 7.17 -11.93 -9.34
C THR A 113 8.38 -12.50 -8.61
N ILE A 114 8.20 -13.57 -7.83
CA ILE A 114 9.29 -14.23 -7.10
C ILE A 114 10.36 -14.75 -8.06
N ASN A 115 9.94 -15.39 -9.14
CA ASN A 115 10.87 -15.93 -10.14
C ASN A 115 11.64 -14.80 -10.84
N LYS A 116 10.96 -13.71 -11.19
CA LYS A 116 11.62 -12.55 -11.81
C LYS A 116 12.64 -11.92 -10.88
N MET A 117 12.31 -11.79 -9.60
CA MET A 117 13.25 -11.26 -8.59
C MET A 117 14.50 -12.12 -8.50
N SER A 118 14.36 -13.46 -8.43
CA SER A 118 15.51 -14.36 -8.31
C SER A 118 16.36 -14.40 -9.57
N LEU A 119 15.80 -14.08 -10.74
CA LEU A 119 16.51 -14.01 -12.02
C LEU A 119 17.01 -12.61 -12.36
N GLY A 120 16.67 -11.61 -11.56
CA GLY A 120 17.03 -10.22 -11.81
C GLY A 120 16.29 -9.56 -12.96
N ILE A 121 15.12 -10.09 -13.33
CA ILE A 121 14.30 -9.52 -14.42
C ILE A 121 13.51 -8.33 -13.90
N ALA A 122 13.65 -7.18 -14.55
CA ALA A 122 13.00 -5.93 -14.15
C ALA A 122 12.16 -5.37 -15.29
N ASP A 123 11.01 -6.04 -15.56
CA ASP A 123 10.13 -5.71 -16.67
C ASP A 123 8.84 -4.95 -16.28
N GLY A 124 8.69 -4.58 -15.03
CA GLY A 124 7.53 -3.85 -14.53
C GLY A 124 7.86 -3.00 -13.32
N VAL A 125 6.89 -2.21 -12.83
CA VAL A 125 7.11 -1.30 -11.69
C VAL A 125 7.59 -2.05 -10.45
N ILE A 126 7.03 -3.23 -10.15
CA ILE A 126 7.38 -4.01 -8.97
C ILE A 126 8.79 -4.59 -9.09
N THR A 127 9.06 -5.31 -10.18
CA THR A 127 10.35 -5.96 -10.38
C THR A 127 11.48 -4.94 -10.58
N SER A 128 11.21 -3.81 -11.23
CA SER A 128 12.18 -2.71 -11.36
C SER A 128 12.49 -2.07 -10.01
N THR A 129 11.50 -1.97 -9.12
CA THR A 129 11.70 -1.41 -7.77
C THR A 129 12.57 -2.33 -6.91
N LEU A 130 12.40 -3.66 -7.05
CA LEU A 130 13.14 -4.66 -6.28
C LEU A 130 14.50 -4.99 -6.88
N GLY A 131 14.66 -4.77 -8.19
CA GLY A 131 15.91 -5.00 -8.89
C GLY A 131 16.96 -3.90 -8.69
#